data_9c293114913d7c4e869785f445a9eca5
#
_entry.id   9c293114913d7c4e869785f445a9eca5
#
_cell.length_a   1.000
_cell.length_b   1.000
_cell.length_c   1.000
_cell.angle_alpha   90.00
_cell.angle_beta   90.00
_cell.angle_gamma   90.00
#
_symmetry.space_group_name_H-M   'P 1'
#
loop_
_entity.id
_entity.type
_entity.pdbx_description
1 polymer ?
#
loop_
_entity_poly.entity_id
_entity_poly.type
_entity_poly.pdbx_seq_one_letter_code
_entity_poly.pdbx_strand_id
1 'polypeptide(L)'
;MDYLSIIKQPIEAELADFITLFNKSLSHEDGLLGSALEHIRKRAGKRMRPMLILLMAKNFGQISHATQNAAVGLELLHTASLVHDDVVDESEERRGQASVNATYDNKVAVLVGDYILSTALLCVARTHSEQIVTYLAELGRTLSDGEILQLSNIGRKDISEDVYYDVIKQKTAALFEACSGIGALSSGASEEDVKAAKLFGQNLGIIFQIRDDIFDYYDSAEIGKPTGNDMAEGKLTLPVIYAVNNGGDESMRELALKVKEHAVSAEEIAQLVAYTKQKGGIEYAERRMWEFHAEAQRFLDDKVQQPDVKAALQAYLDFVIKRTK
;
A
#
# COMPACT_ATOMS: atom_id res chain seq x y z
N MET A 1 7.23 -21.96 -0.66
CA MET A 1 7.79 -21.46 -1.95
C MET A 1 8.41 -20.11 -1.67
N ASP A 2 9.62 -19.86 -2.13
CA ASP A 2 10.27 -18.56 -1.97
C ASP A 2 9.82 -17.61 -3.09
N TYR A 3 8.69 -16.97 -2.88
CA TYR A 3 8.12 -16.00 -3.84
C TYR A 3 9.08 -14.83 -4.13
N LEU A 4 9.80 -14.35 -3.11
CA LEU A 4 10.68 -13.19 -3.27
C LEU A 4 11.85 -13.47 -4.21
N SER A 5 12.43 -14.66 -4.16
CA SER A 5 13.47 -15.07 -5.09
C SER A 5 12.96 -15.16 -6.53
N ILE A 6 11.75 -15.71 -6.74
CA ILE A 6 11.14 -15.78 -8.08
C ILE A 6 10.85 -14.37 -8.63
N ILE A 7 10.32 -13.47 -7.80
CA ILE A 7 10.00 -12.09 -8.18
C ILE A 7 11.28 -11.31 -8.59
N LYS A 8 12.38 -11.51 -7.87
CA LYS A 8 13.64 -10.80 -8.09
C LYS A 8 14.41 -11.29 -9.32
N GLN A 9 14.34 -12.57 -9.59
CA GLN A 9 15.20 -13.24 -10.58
C GLN A 9 15.28 -12.51 -11.93
N PRO A 10 14.20 -12.08 -12.59
CA PRO A 10 14.31 -11.43 -13.89
C PRO A 10 14.81 -9.97 -13.84
N ILE A 11 14.89 -9.35 -12.66
CA ILE A 11 15.23 -7.93 -12.46
C ILE A 11 16.35 -7.71 -11.44
N GLU A 12 17.19 -8.70 -11.19
CA GLU A 12 18.17 -8.67 -10.10
C GLU A 12 19.18 -7.53 -10.23
N ALA A 13 19.73 -7.34 -11.45
CA ALA A 13 20.68 -6.27 -11.72
C ALA A 13 20.04 -4.88 -11.59
N GLU A 14 18.88 -4.70 -12.19
CA GLU A 14 18.14 -3.43 -12.18
C GLU A 14 17.62 -3.08 -10.77
N LEU A 15 17.31 -4.08 -9.96
CA LEU A 15 16.96 -3.89 -8.56
C LEU A 15 18.17 -3.46 -7.72
N ALA A 16 19.37 -3.97 -8.01
CA ALA A 16 20.61 -3.53 -7.36
C ALA A 16 20.92 -2.06 -7.72
N ASP A 17 20.73 -1.67 -8.98
CA ASP A 17 20.90 -0.28 -9.44
C ASP A 17 19.89 0.65 -8.74
N PHE A 18 18.61 0.23 -8.65
CA PHE A 18 17.59 0.95 -7.89
C PHE A 18 18.00 1.17 -6.44
N ILE A 19 18.46 0.12 -5.74
CA ILE A 19 18.88 0.21 -4.33
C ILE A 19 20.02 1.20 -4.16
N THR A 20 20.98 1.19 -5.08
CA THR A 20 22.12 2.12 -5.07
C THR A 20 21.64 3.56 -5.24
N LEU A 21 20.77 3.81 -6.22
CA LEU A 21 20.24 5.14 -6.51
C LEU A 21 19.35 5.65 -5.37
N PHE A 22 18.48 4.79 -4.82
CA PHE A 22 17.62 5.11 -3.68
C PHE A 22 18.44 5.49 -2.43
N ASN A 23 19.44 4.68 -2.08
CA ASN A 23 20.29 4.97 -0.93
C ASN A 23 21.07 6.27 -1.10
N LYS A 24 21.54 6.57 -2.31
CA LYS A 24 22.20 7.83 -2.63
C LYS A 24 21.24 9.02 -2.49
N SER A 25 19.98 8.86 -2.87
CA SER A 25 18.95 9.91 -2.76
C SER A 25 18.57 10.22 -1.31
N LEU A 26 18.74 9.27 -0.39
CA LEU A 26 18.53 9.43 1.05
C LEU A 26 19.85 9.66 1.83
N SER A 27 20.92 10.08 1.19
CA SER A 27 22.18 10.44 1.87
C SER A 27 22.29 11.95 2.01
N HIS A 28 22.74 12.39 3.18
CA HIS A 28 23.08 13.80 3.47
C HIS A 28 24.35 13.84 4.29
N GLU A 29 25.15 14.90 4.08
CA GLU A 29 26.30 15.19 4.93
C GLU A 29 25.79 15.51 6.33
N ASP A 30 26.59 15.19 7.34
CA ASP A 30 26.36 15.24 8.78
C ASP A 30 25.23 16.14 9.31
N GLY A 31 24.83 15.92 10.55
CA GLY A 31 23.82 16.70 11.26
C GLY A 31 22.50 15.96 11.44
N LEU A 32 21.49 16.70 11.91
CA LEU A 32 20.19 16.15 12.28
C LEU A 32 19.47 15.50 11.10
N LEU A 33 19.50 16.14 9.92
CA LEU A 33 18.89 15.60 8.71
C LEU A 33 19.55 14.31 8.27
N GLY A 34 20.91 14.25 8.23
CA GLY A 34 21.67 13.05 7.87
C GLY A 34 21.34 11.88 8.80
N SER A 35 21.25 12.12 10.11
CA SER A 35 20.90 11.12 11.11
C SER A 35 19.46 10.60 10.93
N ALA A 36 18.50 11.48 10.65
CA ALA A 36 17.11 11.08 10.42
C ALA A 36 16.93 10.29 9.11
N LEU A 37 17.61 10.68 8.03
CA LEU A 37 17.58 9.94 6.76
C LEU A 37 18.23 8.56 6.90
N GLU A 38 19.33 8.45 7.67
CA GLU A 38 19.95 7.17 7.96
C GLU A 38 19.03 6.26 8.79
N HIS A 39 18.32 6.81 9.76
CA HIS A 39 17.31 6.10 10.54
C HIS A 39 16.21 5.50 9.63
N ILE A 40 15.70 6.28 8.66
CA ILE A 40 14.73 5.82 7.66
C ILE A 40 15.34 4.74 6.76
N ARG A 41 16.56 4.95 6.27
CA ARG A 41 17.25 4.02 5.35
C ARG A 41 17.48 2.64 5.95
N LYS A 42 17.76 2.56 7.25
CA LYS A 42 17.93 1.28 7.98
C LYS A 42 16.66 0.43 8.03
N ARG A 43 15.49 1.01 7.77
CA ARG A 43 14.18 0.34 7.77
C ARG A 43 13.80 -0.27 6.42
N ALA A 44 14.79 -0.68 5.62
CA ALA A 44 14.54 -1.24 4.30
C ALA A 44 13.54 -2.41 4.35
N GLY A 45 12.37 -2.21 3.75
CA GLY A 45 11.35 -3.26 3.59
C GLY A 45 11.67 -4.24 2.45
N LYS A 46 10.70 -5.08 2.11
CA LYS A 46 10.80 -6.11 1.05
C LYS A 46 10.97 -5.54 -0.36
N ARG A 47 10.90 -4.20 -0.55
CA ARG A 47 11.04 -3.50 -1.85
C ARG A 47 10.03 -3.97 -2.91
N MET A 48 8.82 -4.35 -2.49
CA MET A 48 7.80 -4.88 -3.39
C MET A 48 7.43 -3.88 -4.49
N ARG A 49 7.22 -2.59 -4.16
CA ARG A 49 6.81 -1.55 -5.11
C ARG A 49 7.84 -1.30 -6.21
N PRO A 50 9.14 -1.06 -5.92
CA PRO A 50 10.15 -0.98 -6.95
C PRO A 50 10.22 -2.22 -7.85
N MET A 51 10.09 -3.43 -7.27
CA MET A 51 10.07 -4.65 -8.07
C MET A 51 8.89 -4.68 -9.04
N LEU A 52 7.70 -4.22 -8.63
CA LEU A 52 6.53 -4.13 -9.52
C LEU A 52 6.78 -3.16 -10.68
N ILE A 53 7.38 -1.98 -10.42
CA ILE A 53 7.73 -1.01 -11.46
C ILE A 53 8.70 -1.63 -12.47
N LEU A 54 9.77 -2.26 -11.99
CA LEU A 54 10.79 -2.87 -12.85
C LEU A 54 10.23 -4.04 -13.67
N LEU A 55 9.41 -4.90 -13.07
CA LEU A 55 8.76 -6.00 -13.76
C LEU A 55 7.80 -5.50 -14.86
N MET A 56 7.00 -4.48 -14.57
CA MET A 56 6.12 -3.88 -15.57
C MET A 56 6.90 -3.23 -16.70
N ALA A 57 7.98 -2.50 -16.40
CA ALA A 57 8.83 -1.93 -17.43
C ALA A 57 9.46 -3.01 -18.31
N LYS A 58 9.95 -4.10 -17.71
CA LYS A 58 10.53 -5.22 -18.44
C LYS A 58 9.51 -5.97 -19.29
N ASN A 59 8.25 -6.04 -18.86
CA ASN A 59 7.17 -6.66 -19.62
C ASN A 59 6.89 -5.92 -20.94
N PHE A 60 6.90 -4.59 -20.94
CA PHE A 60 6.51 -3.79 -22.10
C PHE A 60 7.70 -3.24 -22.90
N GLY A 61 8.92 -3.34 -22.37
CA GLY A 61 10.10 -2.85 -23.06
C GLY A 61 11.39 -3.05 -22.28
N GLN A 62 12.21 -2.00 -22.21
CA GLN A 62 13.48 -2.02 -21.48
C GLN A 62 13.42 -1.11 -20.26
N ILE A 63 14.07 -1.55 -19.18
CA ILE A 63 14.27 -0.73 -17.99
C ILE A 63 15.32 0.32 -18.30
N SER A 64 14.89 1.57 -18.36
CA SER A 64 15.72 2.72 -18.71
C SER A 64 16.15 3.52 -17.49
N HIS A 65 17.03 4.51 -17.69
CA HIS A 65 17.35 5.49 -16.65
C HIS A 65 16.11 6.27 -16.17
N ALA A 66 15.14 6.54 -17.07
CA ALA A 66 13.87 7.14 -16.70
C ALA A 66 13.06 6.21 -15.78
N THR A 67 13.01 4.90 -16.08
CA THR A 67 12.37 3.90 -15.22
C THR A 67 12.98 3.88 -13.81
N GLN A 68 14.31 3.88 -13.71
CA GLN A 68 15.02 3.88 -12.41
C GLN A 68 14.71 5.13 -11.59
N ASN A 69 14.77 6.31 -12.22
CA ASN A 69 14.44 7.57 -11.54
C ASN A 69 12.96 7.65 -11.14
N ALA A 70 12.06 7.16 -11.96
CA ALA A 70 10.64 7.09 -11.64
C ALA A 70 10.37 6.14 -10.45
N ALA A 71 11.01 4.96 -10.43
CA ALA A 71 10.91 4.00 -9.33
C ALA A 71 11.43 4.59 -8.00
N VAL A 72 12.58 5.28 -8.04
CA VAL A 72 13.13 5.96 -6.86
C VAL A 72 12.20 7.09 -6.41
N GLY A 73 11.71 7.92 -7.34
CA GLY A 73 10.78 9.00 -7.02
C GLY A 73 9.50 8.51 -6.35
N LEU A 74 8.91 7.42 -6.85
CA LEU A 74 7.70 6.83 -6.26
C LEU A 74 7.96 6.24 -4.87
N GLU A 75 9.06 5.50 -4.69
CA GLU A 75 9.39 4.94 -3.37
C GLU A 75 9.74 6.04 -2.36
N LEU A 76 10.36 7.15 -2.78
CA LEU A 76 10.59 8.32 -1.94
C LEU A 76 9.29 9.02 -1.56
N LEU A 77 8.37 9.24 -2.51
CA LEU A 77 7.05 9.79 -2.22
C LEU A 77 6.32 8.94 -1.18
N HIS A 78 6.30 7.61 -1.37
CA HIS A 78 5.72 6.71 -0.38
C HIS A 78 6.45 6.77 0.97
N THR A 79 7.78 6.88 0.98
CA THR A 79 8.54 7.02 2.23
C THR A 79 8.18 8.32 2.95
N ALA A 80 8.03 9.42 2.21
CA ALA A 80 7.60 10.71 2.77
C ALA A 80 6.19 10.62 3.35
N SER A 81 5.23 10.01 2.63
CA SER A 81 3.86 9.83 3.15
C SER A 81 3.86 9.05 4.46
N LEU A 82 4.63 7.96 4.56
CA LEU A 82 4.73 7.19 5.80
C LEU A 82 5.30 8.01 6.99
N VAL A 83 6.25 8.93 6.73
CA VAL A 83 6.79 9.81 7.77
C VAL A 83 5.76 10.83 8.23
N HIS A 84 4.97 11.37 7.30
CA HIS A 84 3.88 12.30 7.62
C HIS A 84 2.71 11.59 8.32
N ASP A 85 2.35 10.37 7.87
CA ASP A 85 1.31 9.55 8.49
C ASP A 85 1.66 9.22 9.95
N ASP A 86 2.94 8.89 10.25
CA ASP A 86 3.38 8.64 11.63
C ASP A 86 3.13 9.86 12.55
N VAL A 87 3.20 11.07 12.02
CA VAL A 87 2.88 12.30 12.78
C VAL A 87 1.38 12.47 12.93
N VAL A 88 0.60 12.24 11.86
CA VAL A 88 -0.87 12.38 11.87
C VAL A 88 -1.51 11.36 12.80
N ASP A 89 -1.03 10.10 12.75
CA ASP A 89 -1.52 8.98 13.55
C ASP A 89 -0.90 8.93 14.96
N GLU A 90 -0.02 9.88 15.32
CA GLU A 90 0.74 9.90 16.59
C GLU A 90 1.47 8.57 16.86
N SER A 91 1.91 7.89 15.80
CA SER A 91 2.53 6.57 15.88
C SER A 91 3.92 6.63 16.50
N GLU A 92 4.16 5.85 17.56
CA GLU A 92 5.48 5.78 18.20
C GLU A 92 6.41 4.76 17.53
N GLU A 93 5.85 3.80 16.81
CA GLU A 93 6.60 2.69 16.21
C GLU A 93 6.16 2.40 14.77
N ARG A 94 7.12 2.10 13.91
CA ARG A 94 6.89 1.61 12.55
C ARG A 94 7.84 0.47 12.20
N ARG A 95 7.30 -0.68 11.83
CA ARG A 95 8.07 -1.90 11.46
C ARG A 95 9.05 -2.36 12.54
N GLY A 96 8.64 -2.30 13.81
CA GLY A 96 9.45 -2.75 14.93
C GLY A 96 10.58 -1.79 15.34
N GLN A 97 10.53 -0.53 14.89
CA GLN A 97 11.49 0.52 15.25
C GLN A 97 10.76 1.82 15.57
N ALA A 98 11.32 2.62 16.48
CA ALA A 98 10.75 3.93 16.82
C ALA A 98 10.54 4.78 15.56
N SER A 99 9.39 5.42 15.41
CA SER A 99 9.10 6.34 14.29
C SER A 99 10.03 7.56 14.29
N VAL A 100 10.03 8.35 13.22
CA VAL A 100 10.87 9.56 13.15
C VAL A 100 10.42 10.60 14.19
N ASN A 101 9.09 10.79 14.33
CA ASN A 101 8.51 11.69 15.33
C ASN A 101 8.80 11.23 16.76
N ALA A 102 8.77 9.92 17.05
CA ALA A 102 9.13 9.41 18.37
C ALA A 102 10.63 9.54 18.68
N THR A 103 11.49 9.46 17.65
CA THR A 103 12.95 9.56 17.84
C THR A 103 13.45 11.01 17.94
N TYR A 104 12.86 11.92 17.15
CA TYR A 104 13.35 13.30 17.05
C TYR A 104 12.34 14.36 17.52
N ASP A 105 11.17 14.40 17.03
CA ASP A 105 9.91 15.09 17.32
C ASP A 105 9.07 15.30 16.05
N ASN A 106 7.84 15.81 16.21
CA ASN A 106 6.92 16.06 15.09
C ASN A 106 7.46 17.10 14.10
N LYS A 107 8.16 18.14 14.57
CA LYS A 107 8.69 19.20 13.69
C LYS A 107 9.77 18.67 12.78
N VAL A 108 10.68 17.86 13.33
CA VAL A 108 11.74 17.21 12.55
C VAL A 108 11.14 16.21 11.58
N ALA A 109 10.16 15.40 12.00
CA ALA A 109 9.50 14.43 11.13
C ALA A 109 8.83 15.09 9.92
N VAL A 110 8.07 16.18 10.13
CA VAL A 110 7.43 16.92 9.02
C VAL A 110 8.49 17.45 8.04
N LEU A 111 9.55 18.11 8.53
CA LEU A 111 10.60 18.67 7.66
C LEU A 111 11.41 17.60 6.93
N VAL A 112 11.64 16.46 7.56
CA VAL A 112 12.29 15.29 6.92
C VAL A 112 11.40 14.70 5.82
N GLY A 113 10.09 14.59 6.09
CA GLY A 113 9.11 14.19 5.08
C GLY A 113 9.09 15.12 3.86
N ASP A 114 9.11 16.44 4.09
CA ASP A 114 9.16 17.46 3.03
C ASP A 114 10.46 17.37 2.22
N TYR A 115 11.59 17.14 2.88
CA TYR A 115 12.88 16.93 2.20
C TYR A 115 12.85 15.69 1.29
N ILE A 116 12.30 14.59 1.79
CA ILE A 116 12.18 13.33 1.01
C ILE A 116 11.22 13.54 -0.16
N LEU A 117 10.09 14.21 0.04
CA LEU A 117 9.13 14.52 -1.01
C LEU A 117 9.76 15.42 -2.10
N SER A 118 10.51 16.45 -1.70
CA SER A 118 11.24 17.30 -2.63
C SER A 118 12.30 16.53 -3.42
N THR A 119 12.97 15.57 -2.77
CA THR A 119 13.91 14.66 -3.44
C THR A 119 13.20 13.74 -4.44
N ALA A 120 11.99 13.27 -4.13
CA ALA A 120 11.16 12.50 -5.06
C ALA A 120 10.85 13.32 -6.32
N LEU A 121 10.47 14.59 -6.18
CA LEU A 121 10.22 15.50 -7.31
C LEU A 121 11.47 15.69 -8.17
N LEU A 122 12.66 15.82 -7.57
CA LEU A 122 13.92 15.90 -8.31
C LEU A 122 14.20 14.61 -9.10
N CYS A 123 13.91 13.43 -8.54
CA CYS A 123 14.09 12.16 -9.23
C CYS A 123 13.17 12.07 -10.46
N VAL A 124 11.88 12.37 -10.31
CA VAL A 124 10.96 12.30 -11.47
C VAL A 124 11.21 13.39 -12.50
N ALA A 125 11.68 14.55 -12.12
CA ALA A 125 12.12 15.58 -13.08
C ALA A 125 13.27 15.09 -13.98
N ARG A 126 14.16 14.24 -13.46
CA ARG A 126 15.26 13.62 -14.24
C ARG A 126 14.79 12.56 -15.23
N THR A 127 13.53 12.16 -15.21
CA THR A 127 12.96 11.28 -16.25
C THR A 127 12.75 12.02 -17.56
N HIS A 128 12.71 13.35 -17.55
CA HIS A 128 12.36 14.21 -18.69
C HIS A 128 11.00 13.84 -19.32
N SER A 129 10.10 13.28 -18.54
CA SER A 129 8.75 12.91 -18.95
C SER A 129 7.71 13.67 -18.15
N GLU A 130 7.01 14.60 -18.81
CA GLU A 130 5.90 15.34 -18.21
C GLU A 130 4.82 14.39 -17.68
N GLN A 131 4.55 13.31 -18.41
CA GLN A 131 3.57 12.31 -18.01
C GLN A 131 3.94 11.63 -16.69
N ILE A 132 5.21 11.26 -16.48
CA ILE A 132 5.67 10.63 -15.23
C ILE A 132 5.58 11.64 -14.07
N VAL A 133 5.95 12.90 -14.30
CA VAL A 133 5.83 13.97 -13.29
C VAL A 133 4.37 14.17 -12.90
N THR A 134 3.47 14.28 -13.88
CA THR A 134 2.02 14.41 -13.66
C THR A 134 1.48 13.22 -12.86
N TYR A 135 1.87 12.02 -13.23
CA TYR A 135 1.45 10.80 -12.56
C TYR A 135 1.82 10.77 -11.07
N LEU A 136 3.06 11.15 -10.75
CA LEU A 136 3.51 11.20 -9.37
C LEU A 136 2.79 12.29 -8.56
N ALA A 137 2.54 13.45 -9.17
CA ALA A 137 1.82 14.55 -8.54
C ALA A 137 0.34 14.17 -8.27
N GLU A 138 -0.32 13.52 -9.24
CA GLU A 138 -1.67 12.97 -9.07
C GLU A 138 -1.72 11.92 -7.97
N LEU A 139 -0.73 11.01 -7.92
CA LEU A 139 -0.63 10.03 -6.84
C LEU A 139 -0.56 10.69 -5.47
N GLY A 140 0.31 11.70 -5.30
CA GLY A 140 0.44 12.43 -4.04
C GLY A 140 -0.89 13.06 -3.60
N ARG A 141 -1.63 13.68 -4.53
CA ARG A 141 -2.97 14.21 -4.27
C ARG A 141 -3.95 13.12 -3.86
N THR A 142 -3.98 12.00 -4.61
CA THR A 142 -4.90 10.89 -4.34
C THR A 142 -4.66 10.27 -2.96
N LEU A 143 -3.41 10.12 -2.55
CA LEU A 143 -3.08 9.62 -1.20
C LEU A 143 -3.59 10.57 -0.11
N SER A 144 -3.38 11.89 -0.27
CA SER A 144 -3.86 12.91 0.67
C SER A 144 -5.39 12.98 0.71
N ASP A 145 -6.06 12.91 -0.46
CA ASP A 145 -7.52 12.88 -0.54
C ASP A 145 -8.09 11.62 0.17
N GLY A 146 -7.41 10.48 0.05
CA GLY A 146 -7.79 9.24 0.73
C GLY A 146 -7.70 9.34 2.26
N GLU A 147 -6.65 9.98 2.80
CA GLU A 147 -6.53 10.26 4.24
C GLU A 147 -7.62 11.20 4.72
N ILE A 148 -7.88 12.30 4.01
CA ILE A 148 -8.95 13.24 4.35
C ILE A 148 -10.32 12.56 4.29
N LEU A 149 -10.56 11.70 3.30
CA LEU A 149 -11.79 10.92 3.19
C LEU A 149 -11.96 9.98 4.39
N GLN A 150 -10.90 9.28 4.79
CA GLN A 150 -10.91 8.40 5.97
C GLN A 150 -11.24 9.20 7.24
N LEU A 151 -10.56 10.33 7.48
CA LEU A 151 -10.82 11.20 8.63
C LEU A 151 -12.25 11.76 8.63
N SER A 152 -12.75 12.19 7.48
CA SER A 152 -14.12 12.74 7.35
C SER A 152 -15.20 11.67 7.54
N ASN A 153 -14.87 10.39 7.33
CA ASN A 153 -15.80 9.28 7.48
C ASN A 153 -16.01 8.87 8.94
N ILE A 154 -15.13 9.26 9.85
CA ILE A 154 -15.23 8.93 11.28
C ILE A 154 -16.58 9.41 11.87
N GLY A 155 -17.01 10.64 11.59
CA GLY A 155 -18.26 11.21 12.10
C GLY A 155 -19.55 10.81 11.34
N ARG A 156 -19.47 10.00 10.28
CA ARG A 156 -20.65 9.62 9.48
C ARG A 156 -21.35 8.42 10.10
N LYS A 157 -22.70 8.45 10.10
CA LYS A 157 -23.55 7.37 10.65
C LYS A 157 -23.85 6.24 9.64
N ASP A 158 -23.32 6.32 8.44
CA ASP A 158 -23.45 5.28 7.44
C ASP A 158 -22.32 4.25 7.55
N ILE A 159 -22.64 2.99 7.29
CA ILE A 159 -21.69 1.89 7.17
C ILE A 159 -21.80 1.39 5.74
N SER A 160 -20.94 1.91 4.85
CA SER A 160 -21.02 1.72 3.41
C SER A 160 -19.81 0.96 2.87
N GLU A 161 -20.08 -0.10 2.11
CA GLU A 161 -19.06 -0.85 1.38
C GLU A 161 -18.43 0.00 0.26
N ASP A 162 -19.21 0.86 -0.40
CA ASP A 162 -18.70 1.74 -1.45
C ASP A 162 -17.67 2.72 -0.88
N VAL A 163 -17.97 3.32 0.28
CA VAL A 163 -17.01 4.22 0.97
C VAL A 163 -15.76 3.47 1.38
N TYR A 164 -15.87 2.23 1.85
CA TYR A 164 -14.71 1.40 2.15
C TYR A 164 -13.83 1.21 0.90
N TYR A 165 -14.42 0.84 -0.24
CA TYR A 165 -13.66 0.68 -1.49
C TYR A 165 -13.04 1.99 -1.95
N ASP A 166 -13.72 3.12 -1.82
CA ASP A 166 -13.17 4.44 -2.19
C ASP A 166 -11.95 4.78 -1.33
N VAL A 167 -12.00 4.53 -0.03
CA VAL A 167 -10.87 4.74 0.89
C VAL A 167 -9.68 3.86 0.51
N ILE A 168 -9.88 2.54 0.38
CA ILE A 168 -8.76 1.63 0.08
C ILE A 168 -8.19 1.82 -1.32
N LYS A 169 -8.99 2.23 -2.29
CA LYS A 169 -8.51 2.59 -3.64
C LYS A 169 -7.57 3.79 -3.58
N GLN A 170 -7.93 4.84 -2.85
CA GLN A 170 -7.14 6.06 -2.78
C GLN A 170 -5.93 5.91 -1.86
N LYS A 171 -6.09 5.29 -0.69
CA LYS A 171 -5.03 5.18 0.32
C LYS A 171 -4.00 4.10 0.00
N THR A 172 -4.43 2.95 -0.52
CA THR A 172 -3.57 1.78 -0.73
C THR A 172 -3.40 1.40 -2.19
N ALA A 173 -4.51 1.21 -2.93
CA ALA A 173 -4.44 0.66 -4.28
C ALA A 173 -3.85 1.66 -5.28
N ALA A 174 -4.05 2.98 -5.11
CA ALA A 174 -3.47 4.01 -5.96
C ALA A 174 -1.94 3.90 -6.09
N LEU A 175 -1.28 3.49 -5.03
CA LEU A 175 0.17 3.31 -5.04
C LEU A 175 0.61 2.12 -5.89
N PHE A 176 -0.11 0.98 -5.85
CA PHE A 176 0.16 -0.17 -6.72
C PHE A 176 -0.24 0.11 -8.17
N GLU A 177 -1.34 0.82 -8.38
CA GLU A 177 -1.76 1.32 -9.69
C GLU A 177 -0.66 2.19 -10.32
N ALA A 178 -0.13 3.14 -9.55
CA ALA A 178 0.95 4.02 -10.00
C ALA A 178 2.24 3.24 -10.29
N CYS A 179 2.60 2.26 -9.47
CA CYS A 179 3.76 1.40 -9.74
C CYS A 179 3.64 0.70 -11.10
N SER A 180 2.50 0.07 -11.36
CA SER A 180 2.28 -0.66 -12.59
C SER A 180 2.19 0.28 -13.80
N GLY A 181 1.45 1.40 -13.67
CA GLY A 181 1.28 2.39 -14.72
C GLY A 181 2.59 3.10 -15.09
N ILE A 182 3.38 3.53 -14.11
CA ILE A 182 4.68 4.17 -14.33
C ILE A 182 5.69 3.19 -14.94
N GLY A 183 5.70 1.92 -14.50
CA GLY A 183 6.54 0.89 -15.10
C GLY A 183 6.25 0.73 -16.59
N ALA A 184 4.99 0.56 -16.98
CA ALA A 184 4.57 0.47 -18.37
C ALA A 184 4.88 1.74 -19.16
N LEU A 185 4.53 2.91 -18.62
CA LEU A 185 4.75 4.21 -19.27
C LEU A 185 6.23 4.48 -19.54
N SER A 186 7.10 4.22 -18.55
CA SER A 186 8.55 4.49 -18.66
C SER A 186 9.29 3.60 -19.65
N SER A 187 8.69 2.50 -20.08
CA SER A 187 9.21 1.56 -21.07
C SER A 187 8.61 1.75 -22.47
N GLY A 188 7.74 2.74 -22.66
CA GLY A 188 7.15 3.10 -23.95
C GLY A 188 5.93 2.24 -24.33
N ALA A 189 5.23 1.68 -23.37
CA ALA A 189 3.97 0.96 -23.59
C ALA A 189 2.90 1.86 -24.25
N SER A 190 1.99 1.24 -25.00
CA SER A 190 0.83 1.95 -25.55
C SER A 190 -0.09 2.48 -24.45
N GLU A 191 -0.91 3.48 -24.74
CA GLU A 191 -1.90 3.99 -23.79
C GLU A 191 -2.86 2.88 -23.29
N GLU A 192 -3.22 1.94 -24.17
CA GLU A 192 -4.05 0.80 -23.82
C GLU A 192 -3.34 -0.11 -22.80
N ASP A 193 -2.06 -0.42 -23.04
CA ASP A 193 -1.26 -1.25 -22.15
C ASP A 193 -0.98 -0.57 -20.81
N VAL A 194 -0.75 0.75 -20.80
CA VAL A 194 -0.64 1.53 -19.56
C VAL A 194 -1.94 1.46 -18.76
N LYS A 195 -3.11 1.58 -19.39
CA LYS A 195 -4.41 1.43 -18.71
C LYS A 195 -4.60 0.02 -18.15
N ALA A 196 -4.23 -1.00 -18.91
CA ALA A 196 -4.31 -2.39 -18.46
C ALA A 196 -3.36 -2.66 -17.27
N ALA A 197 -2.13 -2.14 -17.32
CA ALA A 197 -1.17 -2.23 -16.23
C ALA A 197 -1.67 -1.52 -14.96
N LYS A 198 -2.28 -0.34 -15.11
CA LYS A 198 -2.91 0.39 -14.01
C LYS A 198 -3.98 -0.44 -13.31
N LEU A 199 -4.90 -1.02 -14.08
CA LEU A 199 -5.97 -1.87 -13.54
C LEU A 199 -5.41 -3.10 -12.81
N PHE A 200 -4.38 -3.73 -13.37
CA PHE A 200 -3.66 -4.81 -12.68
C PHE A 200 -3.10 -4.36 -11.33
N GLY A 201 -2.41 -3.21 -11.29
CA GLY A 201 -1.87 -2.64 -10.06
C GLY A 201 -2.97 -2.29 -9.06
N GLN A 202 -4.07 -1.69 -9.50
CA GLN A 202 -5.21 -1.37 -8.65
C GLN A 202 -5.79 -2.64 -8.00
N ASN A 203 -5.99 -3.71 -8.78
CA ASN A 203 -6.48 -4.98 -8.26
C ASN A 203 -5.51 -5.59 -7.24
N LEU A 204 -4.19 -5.54 -7.49
CA LEU A 204 -3.18 -5.96 -6.52
C LEU A 204 -3.29 -5.20 -5.20
N GLY A 205 -3.47 -3.89 -5.26
CA GLY A 205 -3.58 -3.05 -4.07
C GLY A 205 -4.86 -3.31 -3.27
N ILE A 206 -5.99 -3.55 -3.95
CA ILE A 206 -7.26 -3.93 -3.32
C ILE A 206 -7.11 -5.30 -2.64
N ILE A 207 -6.56 -6.29 -3.35
CA ILE A 207 -6.28 -7.62 -2.78
C ILE A 207 -5.38 -7.50 -1.54
N PHE A 208 -4.33 -6.69 -1.63
CA PHE A 208 -3.41 -6.45 -0.54
C PHE A 208 -4.13 -5.93 0.70
N GLN A 209 -5.02 -4.93 0.54
CA GLN A 209 -5.75 -4.34 1.67
C GLN A 209 -6.79 -5.31 2.24
N ILE A 210 -7.62 -5.95 1.39
CA ILE A 210 -8.62 -6.92 1.87
C ILE A 210 -7.93 -8.06 2.65
N ARG A 211 -6.74 -8.48 2.21
CA ARG A 211 -5.97 -9.52 2.93
C ARG A 211 -5.49 -9.03 4.29
N ASP A 212 -5.01 -7.79 4.39
CA ASP A 212 -4.65 -7.19 5.68
C ASP A 212 -5.84 -7.12 6.63
N ASP A 213 -6.99 -6.66 6.14
CA ASP A 213 -8.22 -6.55 6.90
C ASP A 213 -8.71 -7.92 7.41
N ILE A 214 -8.54 -8.98 6.61
CA ILE A 214 -8.86 -10.36 7.03
C ILE A 214 -7.93 -10.82 8.15
N PHE A 215 -6.65 -10.44 8.11
CA PHE A 215 -5.70 -10.84 9.17
C PHE A 215 -6.08 -10.31 10.54
N ASP A 216 -6.70 -9.15 10.63
CA ASP A 216 -7.13 -8.55 11.89
C ASP A 216 -8.15 -9.39 12.67
N TYR A 217 -8.76 -10.40 12.02
CA TYR A 217 -9.70 -11.33 12.64
C TYR A 217 -9.07 -12.62 13.19
N TYR A 218 -7.78 -12.85 12.97
CA TYR A 218 -7.10 -14.06 13.43
C TYR A 218 -6.07 -13.73 14.51
N ASP A 219 -6.11 -14.52 15.60
CA ASP A 219 -5.07 -14.46 16.62
C ASP A 219 -3.76 -14.94 16.02
N SER A 220 -2.80 -14.06 15.90
CA SER A 220 -1.45 -14.47 15.61
C SER A 220 -0.61 -14.32 16.87
N ALA A 221 -0.40 -15.42 17.57
CA ALA A 221 0.58 -15.50 18.66
C ALA A 221 1.99 -15.06 18.23
N GLU A 222 2.26 -15.06 16.93
CA GLU A 222 3.51 -14.63 16.34
C GLU A 222 3.59 -13.11 16.05
N ILE A 223 2.45 -12.39 15.93
CA ILE A 223 2.43 -10.94 15.59
C ILE A 223 2.29 -10.09 16.86
N GLY A 224 1.81 -10.67 17.98
CA GLY A 224 1.67 -9.96 19.25
C GLY A 224 0.59 -8.86 19.26
N LYS A 225 -0.25 -8.77 18.21
CA LYS A 225 -1.38 -7.84 18.15
C LYS A 225 -2.68 -8.53 18.52
N PRO A 226 -3.53 -7.92 19.35
CA PRO A 226 -4.88 -8.42 19.62
C PRO A 226 -5.71 -8.39 18.32
N THR A 227 -6.69 -9.30 18.19
CA THR A 227 -7.69 -9.26 17.12
C THR A 227 -8.56 -8.01 17.24
N GLY A 228 -9.00 -7.44 16.10
CA GLY A 228 -9.85 -6.25 16.08
C GLY A 228 -9.10 -4.93 16.29
N ASN A 229 -7.81 -4.89 15.97
CA ASN A 229 -6.99 -3.67 16.07
C ASN A 229 -7.54 -2.54 15.20
N ASP A 230 -8.03 -2.84 13.99
CA ASP A 230 -8.67 -1.85 13.12
C ASP A 230 -9.90 -1.22 13.79
N MET A 231 -10.71 -2.04 14.49
CA MET A 231 -11.85 -1.54 15.26
C MET A 231 -11.41 -0.70 16.45
N ALA A 232 -10.33 -1.05 17.14
CA ALA A 232 -9.76 -0.24 18.22
C ALA A 232 -9.27 1.13 17.70
N GLU A 233 -8.83 1.20 16.45
CA GLU A 233 -8.47 2.43 15.75
C GLU A 233 -9.66 3.16 15.10
N GLY A 234 -10.90 2.75 15.39
CA GLY A 234 -12.11 3.39 14.84
C GLY A 234 -12.42 3.03 13.40
N LYS A 235 -11.79 2.01 12.84
CA LYS A 235 -11.93 1.59 11.44
C LYS A 235 -12.88 0.41 11.31
N LEU A 236 -13.84 0.50 10.37
CA LEU A 236 -14.66 -0.63 9.94
C LEU A 236 -14.16 -1.12 8.59
N THR A 237 -13.78 -2.39 8.54
CA THR A 237 -13.25 -3.05 7.35
C THR A 237 -14.28 -3.97 6.70
N LEU A 238 -14.01 -4.46 5.49
CA LEU A 238 -14.97 -5.20 4.67
C LEU A 238 -15.71 -6.33 5.40
N PRO A 239 -15.03 -7.19 6.19
CA PRO A 239 -15.73 -8.28 6.90
C PRO A 239 -16.83 -7.79 7.83
N VAL A 240 -16.56 -6.81 8.69
CA VAL A 240 -17.55 -6.29 9.64
C VAL A 240 -18.65 -5.47 8.94
N ILE A 241 -18.30 -4.69 7.91
CA ILE A 241 -19.27 -3.95 7.10
C ILE A 241 -20.32 -4.90 6.51
N TYR A 242 -19.88 -5.99 5.90
CA TYR A 242 -20.78 -7.01 5.38
C TYR A 242 -21.66 -7.63 6.48
N ALA A 243 -21.06 -8.03 7.59
CA ALA A 243 -21.76 -8.71 8.67
C ALA A 243 -22.88 -7.85 9.29
N VAL A 244 -22.59 -6.56 9.56
CA VAL A 244 -23.59 -5.67 10.18
C VAL A 244 -24.68 -5.22 9.21
N ASN A 245 -24.38 -5.11 7.91
CA ASN A 245 -25.35 -4.73 6.90
C ASN A 245 -26.28 -5.88 6.49
N ASN A 246 -25.84 -7.13 6.58
CA ASN A 246 -26.58 -8.31 6.12
C ASN A 246 -27.02 -9.25 7.26
N GLY A 247 -26.52 -9.05 8.46
CA GLY A 247 -26.77 -9.95 9.59
C GLY A 247 -28.11 -9.75 10.30
N GLY A 248 -28.80 -8.62 10.10
CA GLY A 248 -30.13 -8.33 10.65
C GLY A 248 -30.18 -8.04 12.14
N ASP A 249 -29.05 -7.67 12.77
CA ASP A 249 -28.93 -7.37 14.21
C ASP A 249 -28.61 -5.88 14.40
N GLU A 250 -29.61 -5.09 14.78
CA GLU A 250 -29.48 -3.65 14.98
C GLU A 250 -28.52 -3.31 16.13
N SER A 251 -28.45 -4.14 17.17
CA SER A 251 -27.53 -3.91 18.29
C SER A 251 -26.08 -4.00 17.85
N MET A 252 -25.75 -4.90 16.93
CA MET A 252 -24.40 -5.02 16.35
C MET A 252 -24.09 -3.87 15.39
N ARG A 253 -25.12 -3.37 14.71
CA ARG A 253 -24.96 -2.17 13.87
C ARG A 253 -24.70 -0.92 14.72
N GLU A 254 -25.42 -0.73 15.82
CA GLU A 254 -25.16 0.34 16.78
C GLU A 254 -23.75 0.23 17.37
N LEU A 255 -23.31 -1.00 17.68
CA LEU A 255 -21.98 -1.25 18.20
C LEU A 255 -20.89 -0.90 17.18
N ALA A 256 -21.10 -1.21 15.89
CA ALA A 256 -20.20 -0.80 14.83
C ALA A 256 -20.14 0.74 14.65
N LEU A 257 -21.23 1.46 14.91
CA LEU A 257 -21.20 2.93 14.92
C LEU A 257 -20.39 3.47 16.09
N LYS A 258 -20.43 2.83 17.27
CA LYS A 258 -19.55 3.22 18.40
C LYS A 258 -18.07 3.02 18.09
N VAL A 259 -17.71 2.01 17.26
CA VAL A 259 -16.33 1.86 16.76
C VAL A 259 -15.88 3.13 16.06
N LYS A 260 -16.69 3.68 15.14
CA LYS A 260 -16.36 4.92 14.39
C LYS A 260 -16.25 6.15 15.31
N GLU A 261 -16.91 6.14 16.44
CA GLU A 261 -16.87 7.21 17.45
C GLU A 261 -15.73 7.02 18.47
N HIS A 262 -14.88 5.99 18.33
CA HIS A 262 -13.86 5.59 19.32
C HIS A 262 -14.43 5.37 20.73
N ALA A 263 -15.71 4.97 20.83
CA ALA A 263 -16.45 4.79 22.07
C ALA A 263 -16.73 3.32 22.40
N VAL A 264 -15.87 2.41 21.91
CA VAL A 264 -16.01 0.95 22.01
C VAL A 264 -15.01 0.37 23.00
N SER A 265 -15.45 -0.59 23.83
CA SER A 265 -14.55 -1.33 24.73
C SER A 265 -13.93 -2.56 24.05
N ALA A 266 -12.89 -3.13 24.66
CA ALA A 266 -12.27 -4.36 24.18
C ALA A 266 -13.25 -5.55 24.13
N GLU A 267 -14.17 -5.64 25.09
CA GLU A 267 -15.21 -6.67 25.12
C GLU A 267 -16.21 -6.48 23.98
N GLU A 268 -16.58 -5.25 23.67
CA GLU A 268 -17.48 -4.91 22.58
C GLU A 268 -16.82 -5.20 21.21
N ILE A 269 -15.51 -4.93 21.06
CA ILE A 269 -14.73 -5.33 19.88
C ILE A 269 -14.76 -6.86 19.71
N ALA A 270 -14.50 -7.60 20.80
CA ALA A 270 -14.54 -9.07 20.75
C ALA A 270 -15.92 -9.61 20.34
N GLN A 271 -17.02 -8.94 20.75
CA GLN A 271 -18.38 -9.28 20.32
C GLN A 271 -18.57 -9.05 18.81
N LEU A 272 -18.10 -7.90 18.26
CA LEU A 272 -18.16 -7.62 16.83
C LEU A 272 -17.32 -8.59 16.01
N VAL A 273 -16.12 -8.95 16.48
CA VAL A 273 -15.26 -9.96 15.85
C VAL A 273 -15.97 -11.32 15.79
N ALA A 274 -16.56 -11.77 16.90
CA ALA A 274 -17.30 -13.03 16.95
C ALA A 274 -18.53 -13.01 16.02
N TYR A 275 -19.29 -11.91 16.05
CA TYR A 275 -20.45 -11.71 15.18
C TYR A 275 -20.05 -11.72 13.69
N THR A 276 -18.97 -11.03 13.32
CA THR A 276 -18.45 -10.98 11.94
C THR A 276 -18.11 -12.38 11.43
N LYS A 277 -17.40 -13.18 12.26
CA LYS A 277 -17.10 -14.59 11.95
C LYS A 277 -18.37 -15.42 11.77
N GLN A 278 -19.32 -15.29 12.68
CA GLN A 278 -20.59 -16.04 12.64
C GLN A 278 -21.43 -15.72 11.41
N LYS A 279 -21.41 -14.45 10.96
CA LYS A 279 -22.25 -13.99 9.82
C LYS A 279 -21.57 -14.12 8.45
N GLY A 280 -20.41 -14.78 8.38
CA GLY A 280 -19.72 -15.04 7.10
C GLY A 280 -19.04 -13.80 6.52
N GLY A 281 -18.67 -12.83 7.36
CA GLY A 281 -17.99 -11.60 6.91
C GLY A 281 -16.63 -11.87 6.33
N ILE A 282 -15.88 -12.81 6.91
CA ILE A 282 -14.55 -13.21 6.42
C ILE A 282 -14.68 -13.91 5.06
N GLU A 283 -15.59 -14.88 4.95
CA GLU A 283 -15.85 -15.62 3.71
C GLU A 283 -16.32 -14.69 2.57
N TYR A 284 -17.08 -13.64 2.92
CA TYR A 284 -17.44 -12.60 1.97
C TYR A 284 -16.20 -11.85 1.47
N ALA A 285 -15.37 -11.37 2.37
CA ALA A 285 -14.15 -10.63 2.03
C ALA A 285 -13.18 -11.50 1.20
N GLU A 286 -13.02 -12.78 1.55
CA GLU A 286 -12.22 -13.74 0.76
C GLU A 286 -12.78 -13.90 -0.67
N ARG A 287 -14.10 -14.04 -0.82
CA ARG A 287 -14.72 -14.14 -2.14
C ARG A 287 -14.46 -12.89 -2.99
N ARG A 288 -14.63 -11.69 -2.40
CA ARG A 288 -14.35 -10.42 -3.09
C ARG A 288 -12.87 -10.33 -3.50
N MET A 289 -11.95 -10.73 -2.62
CA MET A 289 -10.53 -10.78 -2.92
C MET A 289 -10.22 -11.70 -4.12
N TRP A 290 -10.88 -12.86 -4.22
CA TRP A 290 -10.71 -13.78 -5.34
C TRP A 290 -11.32 -13.26 -6.65
N GLU A 291 -12.34 -12.43 -6.62
CA GLU A 291 -12.87 -11.76 -7.81
C GLU A 291 -11.82 -10.78 -8.39
N PHE A 292 -11.19 -9.94 -7.56
CA PHE A 292 -10.08 -9.06 -7.98
C PHE A 292 -8.85 -9.86 -8.46
N HIS A 293 -8.58 -11.00 -7.83
CA HIS A 293 -7.52 -11.90 -8.29
C HIS A 293 -7.79 -12.42 -9.70
N ALA A 294 -9.00 -12.86 -9.99
CA ALA A 294 -9.36 -13.37 -11.32
C ALA A 294 -9.20 -12.28 -12.41
N GLU A 295 -9.47 -11.01 -12.08
CA GLU A 295 -9.22 -9.90 -13.00
C GLU A 295 -7.72 -9.64 -13.19
N ALA A 296 -6.93 -9.66 -12.11
CA ALA A 296 -5.48 -9.52 -12.19
C ALA A 296 -4.85 -10.67 -13.00
N GLN A 297 -5.37 -11.90 -12.85
CA GLN A 297 -4.91 -13.06 -13.61
C GLN A 297 -5.11 -12.89 -15.12
N ARG A 298 -6.23 -12.32 -15.57
CA ARG A 298 -6.48 -12.04 -16.99
C ARG A 298 -5.39 -11.16 -17.60
N PHE A 299 -4.94 -10.13 -16.88
CA PHE A 299 -3.82 -9.30 -17.34
C PHE A 299 -2.55 -10.13 -17.57
N LEU A 300 -2.21 -11.05 -16.64
CA LEU A 300 -1.05 -11.92 -16.79
C LEU A 300 -1.17 -12.85 -18.00
N ASP A 301 -2.38 -13.31 -18.30
CA ASP A 301 -2.63 -14.21 -19.40
C ASP A 301 -2.60 -13.49 -20.76
N ASP A 302 -3.16 -12.30 -20.84
CA ASP A 302 -3.35 -11.55 -22.08
C ASP A 302 -2.18 -10.64 -22.44
N LYS A 303 -1.51 -10.02 -21.44
CA LYS A 303 -0.55 -8.94 -21.64
C LYS A 303 0.90 -9.29 -21.29
N VAL A 304 1.17 -10.46 -20.67
CA VAL A 304 2.53 -10.84 -20.28
C VAL A 304 3.01 -12.03 -21.09
N GLN A 305 3.92 -11.76 -22.03
CA GLN A 305 4.40 -12.77 -22.99
C GLN A 305 5.74 -13.40 -22.58
N GLN A 306 6.60 -12.68 -21.85
CA GLN A 306 7.91 -13.18 -21.44
C GLN A 306 7.76 -14.18 -20.29
N PRO A 307 8.22 -15.43 -20.41
CA PRO A 307 7.94 -16.47 -19.42
C PRO A 307 8.50 -16.18 -18.02
N ASP A 308 9.70 -15.59 -17.93
CA ASP A 308 10.35 -15.22 -16.69
C ASP A 308 9.64 -14.05 -15.98
N VAL A 309 9.23 -13.05 -16.73
CA VAL A 309 8.44 -11.91 -16.22
C VAL A 309 7.05 -12.39 -15.79
N LYS A 310 6.40 -13.28 -16.59
CA LYS A 310 5.11 -13.87 -16.25
C LYS A 310 5.19 -14.66 -14.94
N ALA A 311 6.22 -15.50 -14.78
CA ALA A 311 6.45 -16.26 -13.56
C ALA A 311 6.67 -15.32 -12.34
N ALA A 312 7.42 -14.22 -12.51
CA ALA A 312 7.66 -13.25 -11.45
C ALA A 312 6.41 -12.48 -11.06
N LEU A 313 5.61 -12.00 -12.02
CA LEU A 313 4.35 -11.30 -11.76
C LEU A 313 3.28 -12.24 -11.16
N GLN A 314 3.24 -13.51 -11.59
CA GLN A 314 2.40 -14.52 -10.97
C GLN A 314 2.82 -14.77 -9.51
N ALA A 315 4.14 -14.91 -9.26
CA ALA A 315 4.66 -15.05 -7.91
C ALA A 315 4.36 -13.81 -7.04
N TYR A 316 4.33 -12.62 -7.64
CA TYR A 316 3.95 -11.38 -6.96
C TYR A 316 2.46 -11.41 -6.56
N LEU A 317 1.56 -11.75 -7.47
CA LEU A 317 0.13 -11.89 -7.21
C LEU A 317 -0.14 -12.95 -6.14
N ASP A 318 0.49 -14.11 -6.25
CA ASP A 318 0.41 -15.19 -5.26
C ASP A 318 0.93 -14.76 -3.88
N PHE A 319 2.04 -14.01 -3.85
CA PHE A 319 2.63 -13.52 -2.60
C PHE A 319 1.65 -12.60 -1.86
N VAL A 320 1.00 -11.68 -2.58
CA VAL A 320 0.04 -10.74 -1.98
C VAL A 320 -1.13 -11.47 -1.31
N ILE A 321 -1.62 -12.54 -1.91
CA ILE A 321 -2.72 -13.34 -1.35
C ILE A 321 -2.27 -14.28 -0.23
N LYS A 322 -1.14 -14.97 -0.44
CA LYS A 322 -0.70 -16.07 0.43
C LYS A 322 0.22 -15.62 1.56
N ARG A 323 0.55 -14.32 1.64
CA ARG A 323 1.35 -13.80 2.74
C ARG A 323 0.64 -14.06 4.08
N THR A 324 1.43 -14.36 5.10
CA THR A 324 0.97 -14.58 6.47
C THR A 324 1.33 -13.41 7.40
N LYS A 325 2.08 -12.43 6.86
CA LYS A 325 2.54 -11.19 7.54
C LYS A 325 2.75 -10.07 6.52
#